data_fdcf4c3d36106978b99f51984599cd7c
#
_entry.id   fdcf4c3d36106978b99f51984599cd7c
#
_cell.length_a   1.000
_cell.length_b   1.000
_cell.length_c   1.000
_cell.angle_alpha   90.00
_cell.angle_beta   90.00
_cell.angle_gamma   90.00
#
_symmetry.space_group_name_H-M   'P 1'
#
loop_
_entity.id
_entity.type
_entity.pdbx_description
1 polymer ?
#
loop_
_entity_poly.entity_id
_entity_poly.type
_entity_poly.pdbx_seq_one_letter_code
_entity_poly.pdbx_strand_id
1 'polypeptide(L)'
;MFGLKKKSIEDLYIFEPQINFPEDHEIAVVSDKEISLRLQYMGFKAEYLEVLQQSQPFLLEIIDEILQKVLNHLFKQPLLTRIATEHSTRERLYKVFVHYFKSILSGKLDEEYFQMRKRIGSTHNGAHLPASWFIATYSALNTLLIPQIVKKFEKDPEALSRVLLAITHVTNLDSQLVVENYIGSRMNELKQLNASKELLQKELVAISQEVAASVEETEATIYETSTKADQIRQETEITQKSSRNLVGLTNENEVQMGSMIGTFNDVIGGMDKSIKGILNLKDTSEKILAMTKSIEEIADQTNLLALNASIEAARAGEEGKALPLWHQK
;
A
#
# COMPACT_ATOMS: atom_id res chain seq x y z
N MET A 1 -56.39 30.66 5.66
CA MET A 1 -55.33 31.51 5.12
C MET A 1 -54.18 31.54 6.13
N PHE A 2 -53.30 30.59 6.12
CA PHE A 2 -52.12 30.56 6.98
C PHE A 2 -50.99 31.35 6.26
N GLY A 3 -50.74 32.57 6.73
CA GLY A 3 -49.62 33.37 6.25
C GLY A 3 -48.30 32.79 6.77
N LEU A 4 -47.59 32.02 5.93
CA LEU A 4 -46.19 31.74 6.12
C LEU A 4 -45.43 33.06 6.00
N LYS A 5 -45.02 33.64 7.14
CA LYS A 5 -44.00 34.68 7.15
C LYS A 5 -42.77 34.15 6.45
N LYS A 6 -42.46 34.61 5.23
CA LYS A 6 -41.14 34.49 4.64
C LYS A 6 -40.14 35.13 5.63
N LYS A 7 -39.33 34.34 6.30
CA LYS A 7 -38.11 34.84 6.96
C LYS A 7 -37.33 35.60 5.89
N SER A 8 -37.02 36.84 6.15
CA SER A 8 -36.17 37.63 5.25
C SER A 8 -34.78 36.98 5.23
N ILE A 9 -34.14 37.01 4.07
CA ILE A 9 -32.78 36.50 3.87
C ILE A 9 -31.76 37.21 4.78
N GLU A 10 -32.13 38.38 5.33
CA GLU A 10 -31.32 39.22 6.24
C GLU A 10 -31.14 38.63 7.66
N ASP A 11 -31.91 37.61 8.06
CA ASP A 11 -31.74 36.94 9.35
C ASP A 11 -30.88 35.63 9.24
N LEU A 12 -30.28 35.38 8.10
CA LEU A 12 -29.35 34.25 7.90
C LEU A 12 -27.93 34.68 8.30
N TYR A 13 -27.39 34.04 9.33
CA TYR A 13 -25.97 34.16 9.68
C TYR A 13 -25.13 33.82 8.44
N ILE A 14 -24.36 34.78 7.95
CA ILE A 14 -23.52 34.61 6.77
C ILE A 14 -22.10 34.26 7.29
N PHE A 15 -21.72 33.01 7.12
CA PHE A 15 -20.36 32.56 7.39
C PHE A 15 -19.45 32.99 6.24
N GLU A 16 -18.46 33.81 6.52
CA GLU A 16 -17.46 34.21 5.54
C GLU A 16 -16.17 33.40 5.76
N PRO A 17 -15.88 32.40 4.89
CA PRO A 17 -14.66 31.61 4.99
C PRO A 17 -13.45 32.46 4.61
N GLN A 18 -12.36 32.30 5.34
CA GLN A 18 -11.07 32.81 4.91
C GLN A 18 -10.52 31.98 3.76
N ILE A 19 -10.11 32.64 2.66
CA ILE A 19 -9.50 31.96 1.49
C ILE A 19 -7.97 32.16 1.53
N ASN A 20 -7.39 31.86 2.68
CA ASN A 20 -5.94 31.91 2.87
C ASN A 20 -5.45 30.66 3.57
N PHE A 21 -4.22 30.23 3.27
CA PHE A 21 -3.54 29.21 4.06
C PHE A 21 -3.25 29.72 5.46
N PRO A 22 -3.17 28.81 6.43
CA PRO A 22 -2.68 29.19 7.75
C PRO A 22 -1.22 29.65 7.67
N GLU A 23 -0.86 30.56 8.58
CA GLU A 23 0.52 30.96 8.75
C GLU A 23 1.34 29.82 9.41
N ASP A 24 2.66 29.84 9.22
CA ASP A 24 3.54 28.79 9.73
C ASP A 24 3.41 28.52 11.23
N HIS A 25 3.13 29.57 12.02
CA HIS A 25 2.96 29.44 13.47
C HIS A 25 1.66 28.76 13.90
N GLU A 26 0.67 28.67 13.01
CA GLU A 26 -0.59 27.96 13.24
C GLU A 26 -0.49 26.45 12.96
N ILE A 27 0.57 26.00 12.27
CA ILE A 27 0.73 24.63 11.84
C ILE A 27 1.09 23.72 13.01
N ALA A 28 0.53 22.51 13.03
CA ALA A 28 0.89 21.50 14.00
C ALA A 28 2.36 21.06 13.82
N VAL A 29 3.07 20.93 14.92
CA VAL A 29 4.50 20.57 14.95
C VAL A 29 4.65 19.13 15.43
N VAL A 30 5.48 18.35 14.73
CA VAL A 30 5.87 16.99 15.10
C VAL A 30 7.40 16.86 15.03
N SER A 31 7.95 15.82 15.65
CA SER A 31 9.41 15.61 15.70
C SER A 31 10.01 15.21 14.34
N ASP A 32 9.24 14.52 13.51
CA ASP A 32 9.66 14.08 12.18
C ASP A 32 9.62 15.26 11.19
N LYS A 33 10.78 15.55 10.58
CA LYS A 33 10.94 16.69 9.67
C LYS A 33 10.14 16.54 8.37
N GLU A 34 10.06 15.34 7.84
CA GLU A 34 9.34 15.08 6.59
C GLU A 34 7.83 15.21 6.81
N ILE A 35 7.35 14.67 7.93
CA ILE A 35 5.95 14.80 8.32
C ILE A 35 5.62 16.27 8.61
N SER A 36 6.52 17.02 9.29
CA SER A 36 6.32 18.46 9.55
C SER A 36 6.17 19.26 8.26
N LEU A 37 7.00 19.02 7.24
CA LEU A 37 6.87 19.69 5.94
C LEU A 37 5.55 19.32 5.25
N ARG A 38 5.08 18.09 5.43
CA ARG A 38 3.80 17.63 4.90
C ARG A 38 2.62 18.29 5.59
N LEU A 39 2.68 18.43 6.91
CA LEU A 39 1.67 19.17 7.68
C LEU A 39 1.59 20.65 7.25
N GLN A 40 2.74 21.28 7.02
CA GLN A 40 2.82 22.65 6.49
C GLN A 40 2.17 22.74 5.10
N TYR A 41 2.54 21.83 4.20
CA TYR A 41 1.95 21.76 2.85
C TYR A 41 0.42 21.53 2.88
N MET A 42 -0.08 20.75 3.80
CA MET A 42 -1.50 20.47 3.98
C MET A 42 -2.26 21.64 4.63
N GLY A 43 -1.57 22.59 5.25
CA GLY A 43 -2.19 23.57 6.13
C GLY A 43 -2.81 22.95 7.37
N PHE A 44 -2.17 21.92 7.94
CA PHE A 44 -2.67 21.21 9.10
C PHE A 44 -2.48 22.04 10.37
N LYS A 45 -3.50 22.78 10.77
CA LYS A 45 -3.44 23.64 11.97
C LYS A 45 -3.34 22.83 13.26
N ALA A 46 -2.58 23.34 14.23
CA ALA A 46 -2.56 22.84 15.60
C ALA A 46 -3.96 22.85 16.24
N GLU A 47 -4.75 23.86 15.95
CA GLU A 47 -6.16 23.98 16.36
C GLU A 47 -7.00 22.74 16.01
N TYR A 48 -6.71 22.04 14.91
CA TYR A 48 -7.48 20.83 14.55
C TYR A 48 -7.34 19.71 15.58
N LEU A 49 -6.17 19.61 16.21
CA LEU A 49 -5.97 18.64 17.29
C LEU A 49 -6.80 18.99 18.53
N GLU A 50 -6.88 20.28 18.86
CA GLU A 50 -7.72 20.77 19.96
C GLU A 50 -9.21 20.55 19.68
N VAL A 51 -9.65 20.85 18.45
CA VAL A 51 -11.04 20.62 18.00
C VAL A 51 -11.39 19.14 18.10
N LEU A 52 -10.49 18.24 17.72
CA LEU A 52 -10.69 16.79 17.87
C LEU A 52 -10.84 16.40 19.33
N GLN A 53 -9.98 16.91 20.21
CA GLN A 53 -10.05 16.65 21.66
C GLN A 53 -11.37 17.16 22.26
N GLN A 54 -11.78 18.37 21.89
CA GLN A 54 -13.05 18.97 22.35
C GLN A 54 -14.26 18.17 21.84
N SER A 55 -14.20 17.68 20.60
CA SER A 55 -15.28 16.92 19.97
C SER A 55 -15.25 15.44 20.37
N GLN A 56 -14.19 14.97 21.00
CA GLN A 56 -13.97 13.55 21.32
C GLN A 56 -15.12 12.92 22.11
N PRO A 57 -15.69 13.53 23.14
CA PRO A 57 -16.82 12.90 23.87
C PRO A 57 -17.97 12.54 22.95
N PHE A 58 -18.39 13.47 22.09
CA PHE A 58 -19.44 13.24 21.11
C PHE A 58 -19.04 12.17 20.07
N LEU A 59 -17.83 12.27 19.54
CA LEU A 59 -17.35 11.32 18.54
C LEU A 59 -17.24 9.92 19.09
N LEU A 60 -16.84 9.75 20.36
CA LEU A 60 -16.75 8.45 21.01
C LEU A 60 -18.15 7.86 21.34
N GLU A 61 -19.15 8.70 21.54
CA GLU A 61 -20.53 8.25 21.73
C GLU A 61 -21.09 7.54 20.48
N ILE A 62 -20.77 8.06 19.30
CA ILE A 62 -21.32 7.56 18.03
C ILE A 62 -20.42 6.56 17.32
N ILE A 63 -19.11 6.59 17.58
CA ILE A 63 -18.12 5.84 16.78
C ILE A 63 -18.33 4.33 16.87
N ASP A 64 -18.72 3.83 18.02
CA ASP A 64 -18.90 2.40 18.26
C ASP A 64 -19.97 1.80 17.35
N GLU A 65 -21.14 2.45 17.25
CA GLU A 65 -22.21 2.04 16.34
C GLU A 65 -21.77 2.17 14.87
N ILE A 66 -21.07 3.25 14.52
CA ILE A 66 -20.57 3.47 13.17
C ILE A 66 -19.60 2.37 12.77
N LEU A 67 -18.63 2.03 13.63
CA LEU A 67 -17.65 0.99 13.34
C LEU A 67 -18.28 -0.39 13.21
N GLN A 68 -19.30 -0.70 14.01
CA GLN A 68 -20.05 -1.94 13.82
C GLN A 68 -20.71 -2.00 12.44
N LYS A 69 -21.33 -0.89 11.99
CA LYS A 69 -21.95 -0.81 10.66
C LYS A 69 -20.92 -0.91 9.54
N VAL A 70 -19.78 -0.23 9.68
CA VAL A 70 -18.65 -0.33 8.73
C VAL A 70 -18.13 -1.76 8.66
N LEU A 71 -17.92 -2.39 9.80
CA LEU A 71 -17.44 -3.78 9.85
C LEU A 71 -18.47 -4.75 9.24
N ASN A 72 -19.76 -4.55 9.51
CA ASN A 72 -20.83 -5.33 8.86
C ASN A 72 -20.83 -5.15 7.34
N HIS A 73 -20.54 -3.93 6.87
CA HIS A 73 -20.44 -3.64 5.45
C HIS A 73 -19.20 -4.27 4.82
N LEU A 74 -18.06 -4.26 5.52
CA LEU A 74 -16.83 -4.95 5.13
C LEU A 74 -17.07 -6.43 4.88
N PHE A 75 -17.75 -7.12 5.79
CA PHE A 75 -18.08 -8.55 5.67
C PHE A 75 -19.10 -8.90 4.57
N LYS A 76 -19.69 -7.91 3.88
CA LYS A 76 -20.46 -8.14 2.65
C LYS A 76 -19.57 -8.25 1.41
N GLN A 77 -18.31 -7.88 1.51
CA GLN A 77 -17.38 -7.93 0.39
C GLN A 77 -16.56 -9.23 0.44
N PRO A 78 -16.67 -10.12 -0.57
CA PRO A 78 -16.04 -11.45 -0.52
C PRO A 78 -14.52 -11.40 -0.30
N LEU A 79 -13.83 -10.47 -0.97
CA LEU A 79 -12.38 -10.30 -0.82
C LEU A 79 -12.00 -9.93 0.61
N LEU A 80 -12.69 -8.93 1.19
CA LEU A 80 -12.41 -8.44 2.54
C LEU A 80 -12.75 -9.48 3.59
N THR A 81 -13.86 -10.19 3.41
CA THR A 81 -14.26 -11.30 4.28
C THR A 81 -13.19 -12.38 4.31
N ARG A 82 -12.71 -12.82 3.14
CA ARG A 82 -11.65 -13.82 3.06
C ARG A 82 -10.40 -13.38 3.81
N ILE A 83 -9.87 -12.19 3.50
CA ILE A 83 -8.67 -11.66 4.16
C ILE A 83 -8.87 -11.54 5.67
N ALA A 84 -10.02 -11.02 6.10
CA ALA A 84 -10.33 -10.85 7.53
C ALA A 84 -10.38 -12.19 8.27
N THR A 85 -10.99 -13.22 7.69
CA THR A 85 -11.14 -14.54 8.32
C THR A 85 -9.86 -15.37 8.28
N GLU A 86 -9.01 -15.18 7.28
CA GLU A 86 -7.70 -15.85 7.20
C GLU A 86 -6.72 -15.33 8.27
N HIS A 87 -6.82 -14.05 8.65
CA HIS A 87 -5.83 -13.41 9.52
C HIS A 87 -6.34 -12.99 10.90
N SER A 88 -7.68 -13.01 11.13
CA SER A 88 -8.27 -12.52 12.37
C SER A 88 -9.63 -13.15 12.64
N THR A 89 -10.19 -12.83 13.82
CA THR A 89 -11.61 -13.04 14.12
C THR A 89 -12.37 -11.71 14.03
N ARG A 90 -13.69 -11.79 13.85
CA ARG A 90 -14.54 -10.60 13.80
C ARG A 90 -14.44 -9.75 15.09
N GLU A 91 -14.43 -10.40 16.24
CA GLU A 91 -14.34 -9.74 17.55
C GLU A 91 -12.99 -9.05 17.74
N ARG A 92 -11.91 -9.71 17.32
CA ARG A 92 -10.57 -9.12 17.37
C ARG A 92 -10.46 -7.94 16.42
N LEU A 93 -10.96 -8.08 15.20
CA LEU A 93 -10.94 -7.01 14.19
C LEU A 93 -11.74 -5.80 14.67
N TYR A 94 -12.92 -6.02 15.29
CA TYR A 94 -13.69 -4.95 15.88
C TYR A 94 -12.93 -4.19 16.98
N LYS A 95 -12.30 -4.90 17.90
CA LYS A 95 -11.48 -4.28 18.97
C LYS A 95 -10.34 -3.45 18.39
N VAL A 96 -9.67 -3.96 17.34
CA VAL A 96 -8.61 -3.25 16.65
C VAL A 96 -9.16 -1.99 15.97
N PHE A 97 -10.29 -2.08 15.28
CA PHE A 97 -10.96 -0.94 14.66
C PHE A 97 -11.29 0.15 15.69
N VAL A 98 -11.93 -0.23 16.79
CA VAL A 98 -12.28 0.71 17.86
C VAL A 98 -11.04 1.40 18.42
N HIS A 99 -9.98 0.64 18.72
CA HIS A 99 -8.74 1.19 19.24
C HIS A 99 -8.08 2.14 18.23
N TYR A 100 -8.03 1.74 16.97
CA TYR A 100 -7.45 2.53 15.89
C TYR A 100 -8.17 3.85 15.69
N PHE A 101 -9.49 3.82 15.52
CA PHE A 101 -10.26 5.05 15.31
C PHE A 101 -10.30 5.96 16.53
N LYS A 102 -10.27 5.41 17.74
CA LYS A 102 -10.06 6.19 18.96
C LYS A 102 -8.72 6.93 18.93
N SER A 103 -7.67 6.31 18.39
CA SER A 103 -6.36 6.96 18.24
C SER A 103 -6.36 8.07 17.20
N ILE A 104 -7.13 7.92 16.09
CA ILE A 104 -7.30 8.98 15.08
C ILE A 104 -7.99 10.20 15.71
N LEU A 105 -9.03 9.96 16.51
CA LEU A 105 -9.85 11.01 17.12
C LEU A 105 -9.25 11.56 18.43
N SER A 106 -8.08 11.10 18.85
CA SER A 106 -7.46 11.53 20.11
C SER A 106 -6.95 12.96 20.10
N GLY A 107 -6.75 13.55 18.91
CA GLY A 107 -6.10 14.86 18.78
C GLY A 107 -4.65 14.85 19.23
N LYS A 108 -3.93 13.71 19.08
CA LYS A 108 -2.52 13.56 19.42
C LYS A 108 -1.75 13.03 18.22
N LEU A 109 -0.62 13.66 17.94
CA LEU A 109 0.36 13.22 16.93
C LEU A 109 1.68 12.88 17.63
N ASP A 110 1.63 11.91 18.53
CA ASP A 110 2.77 11.42 19.29
C ASP A 110 3.43 10.21 18.62
N GLU A 111 4.54 9.75 19.19
CA GLU A 111 5.29 8.59 18.68
C GLU A 111 4.41 7.33 18.63
N GLU A 112 3.52 7.13 19.59
CA GLU A 112 2.61 5.98 19.60
C GLU A 112 1.64 6.03 18.42
N TYR A 113 1.15 7.23 18.09
CA TYR A 113 0.32 7.48 16.90
C TYR A 113 1.03 7.02 15.63
N PHE A 114 2.27 7.46 15.40
CA PHE A 114 3.04 7.12 14.20
C PHE A 114 3.42 5.64 14.13
N GLN A 115 3.85 5.06 15.24
CA GLN A 115 4.21 3.64 15.31
C GLN A 115 3.02 2.72 15.04
N MET A 116 1.83 3.12 15.47
CA MET A 116 0.60 2.38 15.17
C MET A 116 0.34 2.34 13.66
N ARG A 117 0.47 3.47 12.94
CA ARG A 117 0.27 3.55 11.48
C ARG A 117 1.27 2.70 10.73
N LYS A 118 2.51 2.70 11.18
CA LYS A 118 3.55 1.83 10.63
C LYS A 118 3.19 0.35 10.78
N ARG A 119 2.77 -0.07 11.97
CA ARG A 119 2.33 -1.46 12.21
C ARG A 119 1.13 -1.84 11.34
N ILE A 120 0.14 -0.94 11.23
CA ILE A 120 -1.06 -1.19 10.42
C ILE A 120 -0.70 -1.34 8.95
N GLY A 121 0.11 -0.44 8.40
CA GLY A 121 0.57 -0.53 7.01
C GLY A 121 1.27 -1.85 6.72
N SER A 122 2.20 -2.27 7.60
CA SER A 122 2.92 -3.55 7.46
C SER A 122 1.99 -4.75 7.60
N THR A 123 1.04 -4.72 8.55
CA THR A 123 0.07 -5.81 8.77
C THR A 123 -0.85 -5.99 7.57
N HIS A 124 -1.38 -4.91 7.02
CA HIS A 124 -2.25 -4.98 5.84
C HIS A 124 -1.48 -5.41 4.59
N ASN A 125 -0.23 -4.99 4.44
CA ASN A 125 0.63 -5.49 3.36
C ASN A 125 0.87 -6.99 3.50
N GLY A 126 1.21 -7.48 4.68
CA GLY A 126 1.42 -8.91 4.94
C GLY A 126 0.15 -9.75 4.71
N ALA A 127 -1.02 -9.18 4.96
CA ALA A 127 -2.32 -9.79 4.65
C ALA A 127 -2.75 -9.66 3.18
N HIS A 128 -1.91 -9.07 2.32
CA HIS A 128 -2.20 -8.83 0.91
C HIS A 128 -3.50 -8.03 0.66
N LEU A 129 -3.89 -7.18 1.60
CA LEU A 129 -5.02 -6.29 1.42
C LEU A 129 -4.64 -5.19 0.41
N PRO A 130 -5.37 -4.96 -0.70
CA PRO A 130 -5.05 -3.84 -1.58
C PRO A 130 -5.24 -2.50 -0.87
N ALA A 131 -4.28 -1.57 -1.01
CA ALA A 131 -4.30 -0.27 -0.34
C ALA A 131 -5.56 0.56 -0.68
N SER A 132 -6.14 0.35 -1.86
CA SER A 132 -7.41 0.97 -2.27
C SER A 132 -8.59 0.61 -1.34
N TRP A 133 -8.64 -0.62 -0.85
CA TRP A 133 -9.68 -1.04 0.09
C TRP A 133 -9.49 -0.43 1.48
N PHE A 134 -8.24 -0.26 1.90
CA PHE A 134 -7.94 0.48 3.11
C PHE A 134 -8.45 1.93 3.02
N ILE A 135 -8.11 2.64 1.92
CA ILE A 135 -8.59 4.01 1.68
C ILE A 135 -10.13 4.05 1.59
N ALA A 136 -10.74 3.08 0.90
CA ALA A 136 -12.20 3.01 0.77
C ALA A 136 -12.92 2.88 2.12
N THR A 137 -12.25 2.33 3.14
CA THR A 137 -12.80 2.24 4.50
C THR A 137 -13.05 3.62 5.11
N TYR A 138 -12.21 4.63 4.83
CA TYR A 138 -12.46 6.01 5.27
C TYR A 138 -13.70 6.60 4.60
N SER A 139 -13.92 6.30 3.33
CA SER A 139 -15.13 6.74 2.62
C SER A 139 -16.38 6.09 3.22
N ALA A 140 -16.33 4.80 3.52
CA ALA A 140 -17.42 4.10 4.19
C ALA A 140 -17.70 4.67 5.60
N LEU A 141 -16.63 4.97 6.36
CA LEU A 141 -16.75 5.63 7.66
C LEU A 141 -17.40 7.02 7.51
N ASN A 142 -16.89 7.85 6.60
CA ASN A 142 -17.37 9.21 6.40
C ASN A 142 -18.82 9.26 5.93
N THR A 143 -19.29 8.26 5.19
CA THR A 143 -20.70 8.13 4.80
C THR A 143 -21.63 8.09 6.02
N LEU A 144 -21.19 7.53 7.13
CA LEU A 144 -21.96 7.44 8.35
C LEU A 144 -21.65 8.55 9.35
N LEU A 145 -20.38 8.97 9.41
CA LEU A 145 -19.87 9.94 10.38
C LEU A 145 -20.31 11.38 10.06
N ILE A 146 -20.12 11.82 8.81
CA ILE A 146 -20.39 13.19 8.39
C ILE A 146 -21.85 13.60 8.67
N PRO A 147 -22.88 12.80 8.34
CA PRO A 147 -24.27 13.21 8.65
C PRO A 147 -24.54 13.39 10.14
N GLN A 148 -23.87 12.63 11.01
CA GLN A 148 -24.01 12.78 12.46
C GLN A 148 -23.38 14.07 12.96
N ILE A 149 -22.24 14.45 12.40
CA ILE A 149 -21.55 15.72 12.69
C ILE A 149 -22.42 16.89 12.22
N VAL A 150 -22.93 16.83 10.99
CA VAL A 150 -23.82 17.86 10.44
C VAL A 150 -25.04 18.05 11.33
N LYS A 151 -25.67 16.96 11.73
CA LYS A 151 -26.81 17.00 12.64
C LYS A 151 -26.47 17.61 14.00
N LYS A 152 -25.29 17.27 14.55
CA LYS A 152 -24.84 17.79 15.86
C LYS A 152 -24.61 19.30 15.84
N PHE A 153 -24.01 19.79 14.77
CA PHE A 153 -23.58 21.19 14.62
C PHE A 153 -24.45 22.00 13.64
N GLU A 154 -25.67 21.55 13.32
CA GLU A 154 -26.55 22.16 12.32
C GLU A 154 -26.86 23.65 12.58
N LYS A 155 -26.79 24.06 13.86
CA LYS A 155 -27.09 25.44 14.31
C LYS A 155 -25.81 26.30 14.48
N ASP A 156 -24.64 25.70 14.29
CA ASP A 156 -23.34 26.37 14.43
C ASP A 156 -22.46 26.02 13.23
N PRO A 157 -22.61 26.75 12.12
CA PRO A 157 -21.84 26.52 10.91
C PRO A 157 -20.33 26.66 11.10
N GLU A 158 -19.91 27.51 12.04
CA GLU A 158 -18.52 27.71 12.37
C GLU A 158 -17.92 26.47 13.06
N ALA A 159 -18.56 25.98 14.12
CA ALA A 159 -18.15 24.75 14.77
C ALA A 159 -18.23 23.55 13.81
N LEU A 160 -19.28 23.48 12.99
CA LEU A 160 -19.43 22.45 11.96
C LEU A 160 -18.21 22.42 11.04
N SER A 161 -17.84 23.59 10.52
CA SER A 161 -16.69 23.71 9.64
C SER A 161 -15.41 23.27 10.31
N ARG A 162 -15.11 23.76 11.51
CA ARG A 162 -13.90 23.41 12.26
C ARG A 162 -13.81 21.90 12.52
N VAL A 163 -14.90 21.24 12.91
CA VAL A 163 -14.92 19.81 13.17
C VAL A 163 -14.73 19.00 11.89
N LEU A 164 -15.39 19.36 10.81
CA LEU A 164 -15.22 18.71 9.51
C LEU A 164 -13.80 18.83 8.99
N LEU A 165 -13.19 20.02 9.16
CA LEU A 165 -11.81 20.26 8.81
C LEU A 165 -10.85 19.38 9.61
N ALA A 166 -10.98 19.41 10.92
CA ALA A 166 -10.14 18.63 11.82
C ALA A 166 -10.19 17.14 11.48
N ILE A 167 -11.40 16.59 11.28
CA ILE A 167 -11.58 15.17 10.91
C ILE A 167 -10.98 14.87 9.53
N THR A 168 -11.20 15.75 8.55
CA THR A 168 -10.69 15.51 7.21
C THR A 168 -9.17 15.58 7.17
N HIS A 169 -8.56 16.56 7.85
CA HIS A 169 -7.11 16.64 7.92
C HIS A 169 -6.47 15.45 8.61
N VAL A 170 -7.01 15.05 9.77
CA VAL A 170 -6.45 13.90 10.50
C VAL A 170 -6.64 12.59 9.76
N THR A 171 -7.80 12.35 9.14
CA THR A 171 -8.03 11.13 8.37
C THR A 171 -7.20 11.08 7.08
N ASN A 172 -6.96 12.23 6.44
CA ASN A 172 -6.07 12.31 5.30
C ASN A 172 -4.61 12.07 5.69
N LEU A 173 -4.13 12.68 6.77
CA LEU A 173 -2.79 12.40 7.30
C LEU A 173 -2.65 10.92 7.65
N ASP A 174 -3.62 10.36 8.34
CA ASP A 174 -3.65 8.96 8.74
C ASP A 174 -3.57 8.02 7.54
N SER A 175 -4.38 8.27 6.51
CA SER A 175 -4.35 7.47 5.28
C SER A 175 -3.01 7.57 4.55
N GLN A 176 -2.40 8.75 4.50
CA GLN A 176 -1.08 8.96 3.91
C GLN A 176 -0.02 8.13 4.64
N LEU A 177 0.03 8.20 5.97
CA LEU A 177 1.00 7.48 6.79
C LEU A 177 0.90 5.96 6.61
N VAL A 178 -0.32 5.42 6.59
CA VAL A 178 -0.53 3.98 6.38
C VAL A 178 -0.16 3.56 4.97
N VAL A 179 -0.60 4.32 3.95
CA VAL A 179 -0.31 4.01 2.54
C VAL A 179 1.19 4.15 2.23
N GLU A 180 1.87 5.13 2.81
CA GLU A 180 3.32 5.29 2.69
C GLU A 180 4.06 4.05 3.22
N ASN A 181 3.68 3.56 4.41
CA ASN A 181 4.23 2.32 4.96
C ASN A 181 3.90 1.10 4.09
N TYR A 182 2.74 1.10 3.48
CA TYR A 182 2.33 0.07 2.53
C TYR A 182 3.23 0.06 1.29
N ILE A 183 3.44 1.24 0.70
CA ILE A 183 4.33 1.42 -0.46
C ILE A 183 5.77 1.07 -0.07
N GLY A 184 6.24 1.54 1.09
CA GLY A 184 7.57 1.23 1.61
C GLY A 184 7.81 -0.27 1.77
N SER A 185 6.85 -1.00 2.32
CA SER A 185 6.91 -2.46 2.44
C SER A 185 6.98 -3.14 1.06
N ARG A 186 6.16 -2.71 0.11
CA ARG A 186 6.19 -3.24 -1.28
C ARG A 186 7.51 -2.93 -1.99
N MET A 187 8.03 -1.72 -1.81
CA MET A 187 9.34 -1.35 -2.38
C MET A 187 10.47 -2.18 -1.80
N ASN A 188 10.42 -2.53 -0.51
CA ASN A 188 11.41 -3.40 0.11
C ASN A 188 11.31 -4.83 -0.42
N GLU A 189 10.10 -5.37 -0.57
CA GLU A 189 9.88 -6.67 -1.21
C GLU A 189 10.46 -6.69 -2.65
N LEU A 190 10.18 -5.65 -3.44
CA LEU A 190 10.71 -5.50 -4.79
C LEU A 190 12.25 -5.44 -4.81
N LYS A 191 12.86 -4.69 -3.88
CA LYS A 191 14.33 -4.63 -3.76
C LYS A 191 14.92 -5.99 -3.42
N GLN A 192 14.31 -6.72 -2.48
CA GLN A 192 14.76 -8.08 -2.13
C GLN A 192 14.63 -9.04 -3.30
N LEU A 193 13.53 -8.97 -4.04
CA LEU A 193 13.31 -9.80 -5.22
C LEU A 193 14.31 -9.49 -6.34
N ASN A 194 14.61 -8.22 -6.57
CA ASN A 194 15.63 -7.81 -7.54
C ASN A 194 17.02 -8.28 -7.12
N ALA A 195 17.38 -8.17 -5.84
CA ALA A 195 18.65 -8.69 -5.33
C ALA A 195 18.74 -10.22 -5.50
N SER A 196 17.66 -10.96 -5.20
CA SER A 196 17.59 -12.41 -5.41
C SER A 196 17.69 -12.77 -6.90
N LYS A 197 17.07 -11.99 -7.77
CA LYS A 197 17.17 -12.15 -9.22
C LYS A 197 18.63 -11.96 -9.71
N GLU A 198 19.32 -10.93 -9.22
CA GLU A 198 20.72 -10.69 -9.57
C GLU A 198 21.63 -11.82 -9.11
N LEU A 199 21.40 -12.36 -7.91
CA LEU A 199 22.11 -13.55 -7.42
C LEU A 199 21.87 -14.77 -8.31
N LEU A 200 20.61 -15.05 -8.62
CA LEU A 200 20.23 -16.15 -9.51
C LEU A 200 20.85 -16.00 -10.92
N GLN A 201 20.90 -14.77 -11.44
CA GLN A 201 21.55 -14.51 -12.73
C GLN A 201 23.05 -14.79 -12.67
N LYS A 202 23.74 -14.39 -11.58
CA LYS A 202 25.16 -14.69 -11.38
C LYS A 202 25.44 -16.19 -11.26
N GLU A 203 24.60 -16.89 -10.47
CA GLU A 203 24.70 -18.34 -10.34
C GLU A 203 24.47 -19.05 -11.69
N LEU A 204 23.46 -18.59 -12.44
CA LEU A 204 23.17 -19.13 -13.76
C LEU A 204 24.34 -18.96 -14.73
N VAL A 205 24.97 -17.76 -14.73
CA VAL A 205 26.16 -17.50 -15.56
C VAL A 205 27.32 -18.40 -15.11
N ALA A 206 27.56 -18.51 -13.81
CA ALA A 206 28.60 -19.39 -13.27
C ALA A 206 28.38 -20.87 -13.64
N ILE A 207 27.16 -21.37 -13.45
CA ILE A 207 26.78 -22.73 -13.84
C ILE A 207 26.93 -22.93 -15.36
N SER A 208 26.49 -21.93 -16.15
CA SER A 208 26.63 -21.98 -17.60
C SER A 208 28.10 -22.02 -18.06
N GLN A 209 28.97 -21.28 -17.37
CA GLN A 209 30.42 -21.29 -17.62
C GLN A 209 31.04 -22.63 -17.21
N GLU A 210 30.66 -23.18 -16.06
CA GLU A 210 31.13 -24.48 -15.58
C GLU A 210 30.71 -25.62 -16.51
N VAL A 211 29.45 -25.58 -16.96
CA VAL A 211 28.93 -26.51 -17.95
C VAL A 211 29.68 -26.41 -19.28
N ALA A 212 29.93 -25.18 -19.77
CA ALA A 212 30.69 -24.95 -21.01
C ALA A 212 32.12 -25.52 -20.89
N ALA A 213 32.79 -25.24 -19.76
CA ALA A 213 34.11 -25.79 -19.47
C ALA A 213 34.10 -27.33 -19.38
N SER A 214 33.09 -27.90 -18.75
CA SER A 214 32.93 -29.37 -18.66
C SER A 214 32.66 -30.01 -20.02
N VAL A 215 31.92 -29.31 -20.91
CA VAL A 215 31.72 -29.78 -22.30
C VAL A 215 33.05 -29.72 -23.08
N GLU A 216 33.82 -28.64 -22.95
CA GLU A 216 35.14 -28.53 -23.61
C GLU A 216 36.12 -29.61 -23.10
N GLU A 217 36.15 -29.85 -21.79
CA GLU A 217 36.95 -30.94 -21.19
C GLU A 217 36.51 -32.31 -21.68
N THR A 218 35.20 -32.49 -21.79
CA THR A 218 34.59 -33.74 -22.31
C THR A 218 34.94 -33.89 -23.79
N GLU A 219 34.88 -32.82 -24.62
CA GLU A 219 35.27 -32.87 -26.02
C GLU A 219 36.79 -33.17 -26.16
N ALA A 220 37.64 -32.55 -25.35
CA ALA A 220 39.08 -32.84 -25.33
C ALA A 220 39.34 -34.29 -24.92
N THR A 221 38.61 -34.80 -23.93
CA THR A 221 38.70 -36.20 -23.46
C THR A 221 38.23 -37.19 -24.54
N ILE A 222 37.12 -36.85 -25.23
CA ILE A 222 36.59 -37.65 -26.33
C ILE A 222 37.61 -37.70 -27.49
N TYR A 223 38.24 -36.56 -27.80
CA TYR A 223 39.28 -36.46 -28.86
C TYR A 223 40.52 -37.32 -28.50
N GLU A 224 41.00 -37.20 -27.25
CA GLU A 224 42.10 -38.01 -26.74
C GLU A 224 41.74 -39.53 -26.74
N THR A 225 40.50 -39.87 -26.34
CA THR A 225 40.02 -41.22 -26.34
C THR A 225 39.87 -41.78 -27.76
N SER A 226 39.42 -40.96 -28.72
CA SER A 226 39.33 -41.35 -30.14
C SER A 226 40.71 -41.57 -30.74
N THR A 227 41.66 -40.70 -30.40
CA THR A 227 43.07 -40.84 -30.88
C THR A 227 43.70 -42.11 -30.31
N LYS A 228 43.49 -42.40 -29.04
CA LYS A 228 43.94 -43.64 -28.37
C LYS A 228 43.26 -44.89 -28.96
N ALA A 229 41.98 -44.77 -29.27
CA ALA A 229 41.25 -45.89 -29.92
C ALA A 229 41.77 -46.18 -31.32
N ASP A 230 42.16 -45.14 -32.09
CA ASP A 230 42.81 -45.31 -33.42
C ASP A 230 44.21 -45.90 -33.30
N GLN A 231 45.00 -45.52 -32.28
CA GLN A 231 46.28 -46.15 -31.99
C GLN A 231 46.12 -47.61 -31.55
N ILE A 232 45.15 -47.90 -30.71
CA ILE A 232 44.86 -49.29 -30.28
C ILE A 232 44.32 -50.16 -31.43
N ARG A 233 43.58 -49.55 -32.37
CA ARG A 233 43.12 -50.24 -33.60
C ARG A 233 44.28 -50.67 -34.49
N GLN A 234 45.39 -49.94 -34.43
CA GLN A 234 46.58 -50.29 -35.21
C GLN A 234 47.44 -51.33 -34.56
N GLU A 235 47.35 -51.47 -33.25
CA GLU A 235 48.06 -52.52 -32.51
C GLU A 235 47.18 -53.73 -32.33
N THR A 236 47.10 -54.59 -33.37
CA THR A 236 46.59 -55.95 -33.46
C THR A 236 45.98 -56.58 -32.22
N GLU A 237 44.80 -57.28 -32.36
CA GLU A 237 44.18 -58.28 -31.48
C GLU A 237 43.81 -57.88 -30.02
N ILE A 238 44.27 -56.76 -29.44
CA ILE A 238 43.86 -56.30 -28.11
C ILE A 238 42.51 -55.57 -28.18
N THR A 239 42.05 -55.31 -29.36
CA THR A 239 40.91 -54.43 -29.71
C THR A 239 39.57 -54.88 -29.17
N GLN A 240 39.34 -56.18 -29.03
CA GLN A 240 38.07 -56.75 -28.62
C GLN A 240 37.73 -56.41 -27.12
N LYS A 241 38.79 -56.35 -26.31
CA LYS A 241 38.65 -56.00 -24.88
C LYS A 241 38.49 -54.48 -24.68
N SER A 242 39.20 -53.69 -25.51
CA SER A 242 39.08 -52.23 -25.49
C SER A 242 37.78 -51.74 -26.09
N SER A 243 37.24 -52.46 -27.11
CA SER A 243 35.94 -52.13 -27.69
C SER A 243 34.78 -52.27 -26.64
N ARG A 244 34.84 -53.28 -25.77
CA ARG A 244 33.89 -53.46 -24.67
C ARG A 244 33.99 -52.31 -23.63
N ASN A 245 35.18 -51.84 -23.37
CA ASN A 245 35.37 -50.70 -22.46
C ASN A 245 34.84 -49.38 -23.08
N LEU A 246 35.00 -49.18 -24.40
CA LEU A 246 34.48 -48.05 -25.13
C LEU A 246 32.95 -48.00 -25.12
N VAL A 247 32.28 -49.15 -25.29
CA VAL A 247 30.80 -49.25 -25.19
C VAL A 247 30.33 -48.92 -23.77
N GLY A 248 31.08 -49.38 -22.74
CA GLY A 248 30.78 -49.02 -21.35
C GLY A 248 30.86 -47.51 -21.06
N LEU A 249 31.92 -46.87 -21.58
CA LEU A 249 32.12 -45.39 -21.46
C LEU A 249 31.05 -44.59 -22.22
N THR A 250 30.58 -45.10 -23.37
CA THR A 250 29.52 -44.46 -24.13
C THR A 250 28.19 -44.46 -23.36
N ASN A 251 27.88 -45.58 -22.70
CA ASN A 251 26.69 -45.71 -21.87
C ASN A 251 26.74 -44.82 -20.62
N GLU A 252 27.90 -44.70 -19.97
CA GLU A 252 28.06 -43.73 -18.87
C GLU A 252 27.85 -42.27 -19.32
N ASN A 253 28.38 -41.93 -20.50
CA ASN A 253 28.17 -40.62 -21.10
C ASN A 253 26.69 -40.37 -21.43
N GLU A 254 25.99 -41.38 -21.93
CA GLU A 254 24.55 -41.29 -22.23
C GLU A 254 23.73 -41.08 -20.96
N VAL A 255 24.06 -41.80 -19.88
CA VAL A 255 23.42 -41.59 -18.57
C VAL A 255 23.75 -40.21 -17.99
N GLN A 256 25.01 -39.77 -18.09
CA GLN A 256 25.40 -38.43 -17.65
C GLN A 256 24.77 -37.33 -18.48
N MET A 257 24.66 -37.47 -19.81
CA MET A 257 23.95 -36.54 -20.68
C MET A 257 22.44 -36.48 -20.34
N GLY A 258 21.83 -37.65 -20.06
CA GLY A 258 20.44 -37.71 -19.58
C GLY A 258 20.22 -36.91 -18.27
N SER A 259 21.16 -37.09 -17.33
CA SER A 259 21.14 -36.32 -16.08
C SER A 259 21.34 -34.80 -16.29
N MET A 260 22.26 -34.45 -17.21
CA MET A 260 22.54 -33.05 -17.55
C MET A 260 21.35 -32.37 -18.25
N ILE A 261 20.69 -33.08 -19.18
CA ILE A 261 19.44 -32.65 -19.81
C ILE A 261 18.34 -32.41 -18.74
N GLY A 262 18.23 -33.32 -17.78
CA GLY A 262 17.33 -33.15 -16.62
C GLY A 262 17.60 -31.82 -15.85
N THR A 263 18.88 -31.57 -15.53
CA THR A 263 19.31 -30.36 -14.85
C THR A 263 19.01 -29.08 -15.66
N PHE A 264 19.24 -29.14 -16.98
CA PHE A 264 18.89 -27.99 -17.86
C PHE A 264 17.38 -27.73 -17.91
N ASN A 265 16.58 -28.79 -17.97
CA ASN A 265 15.12 -28.63 -17.93
C ASN A 265 14.65 -28.03 -16.60
N ASP A 266 15.26 -28.41 -15.49
CA ASP A 266 14.97 -27.80 -14.19
C ASP A 266 15.34 -26.32 -14.14
N VAL A 267 16.49 -25.93 -14.72
CA VAL A 267 16.91 -24.53 -14.84
C VAL A 267 15.94 -23.75 -15.72
N ILE A 268 15.56 -24.30 -16.88
CA ILE A 268 14.56 -23.67 -17.77
C ILE A 268 13.23 -23.47 -17.04
N GLY A 269 12.78 -24.50 -16.31
CA GLY A 269 11.57 -24.41 -15.51
C GLY A 269 11.65 -23.37 -14.38
N GLY A 270 12.82 -23.19 -13.79
CA GLY A 270 13.12 -22.13 -12.83
C GLY A 270 13.09 -20.73 -13.44
N MET A 271 13.64 -20.59 -14.65
CA MET A 271 13.60 -19.34 -15.41
C MET A 271 12.16 -18.92 -15.77
N ASP A 272 11.35 -19.87 -16.23
CA ASP A 272 9.93 -19.61 -16.56
C ASP A 272 9.14 -19.10 -15.34
N LYS A 273 9.37 -19.72 -14.19
CA LYS A 273 8.78 -19.25 -12.92
C LYS A 273 9.22 -17.83 -12.56
N SER A 274 10.51 -17.53 -12.76
CA SER A 274 11.07 -16.21 -12.48
C SER A 274 10.49 -15.14 -13.43
N ILE A 275 10.35 -15.44 -14.72
CA ILE A 275 9.71 -14.56 -15.70
C ILE A 275 8.26 -14.26 -15.32
N LYS A 276 7.48 -15.30 -14.96
CA LYS A 276 6.11 -15.11 -14.48
C LYS A 276 6.05 -14.25 -13.22
N GLY A 277 7.01 -14.43 -12.30
CA GLY A 277 7.14 -13.57 -11.12
C GLY A 277 7.38 -12.10 -11.49
N ILE A 278 8.24 -11.83 -12.45
CA ILE A 278 8.54 -10.47 -12.93
C ILE A 278 7.32 -9.82 -13.60
N LEU A 279 6.57 -10.58 -14.41
CA LEU A 279 5.34 -10.08 -15.03
C LEU A 279 4.28 -9.71 -13.98
N ASN A 280 4.11 -10.54 -12.96
CA ASN A 280 3.20 -10.23 -11.84
C ASN A 280 3.65 -8.98 -11.06
N LEU A 281 4.97 -8.80 -10.90
CA LEU A 281 5.53 -7.59 -10.26
C LEU A 281 5.28 -6.34 -11.07
N LYS A 282 5.41 -6.42 -12.40
CA LYS A 282 5.08 -5.31 -13.31
C LYS A 282 3.61 -4.91 -13.15
N ASP A 283 2.69 -5.89 -13.24
CA ASP A 283 1.25 -5.65 -13.07
C ASP A 283 0.92 -5.03 -11.69
N THR A 284 1.59 -5.51 -10.64
CA THR A 284 1.43 -4.93 -9.30
C THR A 284 1.94 -3.49 -9.23
N SER A 285 3.05 -3.18 -9.89
CA SER A 285 3.60 -1.81 -9.95
C SER A 285 2.68 -0.87 -10.73
N GLU A 286 2.10 -1.33 -11.82
CA GLU A 286 1.11 -0.56 -12.60
C GLU A 286 -0.16 -0.28 -11.76
N LYS A 287 -0.61 -1.26 -10.98
CA LYS A 287 -1.74 -1.09 -10.05
C LYS A 287 -1.42 -0.07 -8.94
N ILE A 288 -0.23 -0.12 -8.37
CA ILE A 288 0.23 0.88 -7.39
C ILE A 288 0.23 2.29 -8.01
N LEU A 289 0.74 2.42 -9.23
CA LEU A 289 0.73 3.70 -9.94
C LEU A 289 -0.70 4.23 -10.17
N ALA A 290 -1.61 3.34 -10.57
CA ALA A 290 -3.03 3.68 -10.74
C ALA A 290 -3.68 4.12 -9.41
N MET A 291 -3.35 3.43 -8.31
CA MET A 291 -3.85 3.83 -6.97
C MET A 291 -3.31 5.19 -6.54
N THR A 292 -2.02 5.46 -6.77
CA THR A 292 -1.41 6.76 -6.45
C THR A 292 -2.13 7.88 -7.20
N LYS A 293 -2.44 7.64 -8.48
CA LYS A 293 -3.22 8.58 -9.28
C LYS A 293 -4.64 8.79 -8.75
N SER A 294 -5.29 7.71 -8.31
CA SER A 294 -6.62 7.81 -7.69
C SER A 294 -6.59 8.57 -6.37
N ILE A 295 -5.51 8.45 -5.59
CA ILE A 295 -5.31 9.26 -4.36
C ILE A 295 -5.16 10.74 -4.70
N GLU A 296 -4.41 11.06 -5.75
CA GLU A 296 -4.27 12.43 -6.26
C GLU A 296 -5.63 13.00 -6.71
N GLU A 297 -6.41 12.23 -7.45
CA GLU A 297 -7.77 12.61 -7.87
C GLU A 297 -8.71 12.84 -6.68
N ILE A 298 -8.62 12.00 -5.63
CA ILE A 298 -9.40 12.19 -4.39
C ILE A 298 -8.96 13.44 -3.63
N ALA A 299 -7.66 13.70 -3.56
CA ALA A 299 -7.12 14.92 -2.97
C ALA A 299 -7.63 16.16 -3.69
N ASP A 300 -7.64 16.14 -5.03
CA ASP A 300 -8.19 17.20 -5.87
C ASP A 300 -9.71 17.38 -5.65
N GLN A 301 -10.47 16.28 -5.58
CA GLN A 301 -11.90 16.34 -5.26
C GLN A 301 -12.15 16.89 -3.86
N THR A 302 -11.32 16.49 -2.89
CA THR A 302 -11.42 16.99 -1.50
C THR A 302 -11.13 18.48 -1.45
N ASN A 303 -10.14 18.92 -2.23
CA ASN A 303 -9.79 20.32 -2.38
C ASN A 303 -10.94 21.13 -3.03
N LEU A 304 -11.57 20.56 -4.07
CA LEU A 304 -12.75 21.15 -4.70
C LEU A 304 -13.96 21.20 -3.76
N LEU A 305 -14.17 20.15 -2.95
CA LEU A 305 -15.22 20.13 -1.93
C LEU A 305 -14.99 21.19 -0.86
N ALA A 306 -13.75 21.34 -0.40
CA ALA A 306 -13.35 22.38 0.54
C ALA A 306 -13.53 23.78 -0.06
N LEU A 307 -13.20 23.95 -1.34
CA LEU A 307 -13.44 25.19 -2.07
C LEU A 307 -14.94 25.50 -2.18
N ASN A 308 -15.74 24.49 -2.53
CA ASN A 308 -17.20 24.63 -2.60
C ASN A 308 -17.81 24.95 -1.23
N ALA A 309 -17.35 24.29 -0.17
CA ALA A 309 -17.76 24.57 1.20
C ALA A 309 -17.38 26.01 1.62
N SER A 310 -16.19 26.45 1.22
CA SER A 310 -15.72 27.81 1.45
C SER A 310 -16.55 28.84 0.67
N ILE A 311 -16.91 28.54 -0.57
CA ILE A 311 -17.79 29.37 -1.40
C ILE A 311 -19.19 29.45 -0.77
N GLU A 312 -19.74 28.33 -0.34
CA GLU A 312 -21.09 28.30 0.26
C GLU A 312 -21.11 28.97 1.65
N ALA A 313 -20.03 28.85 2.40
CA ALA A 313 -19.87 29.57 3.65
C ALA A 313 -19.72 31.08 3.45
N ALA A 314 -18.99 31.51 2.41
CA ALA A 314 -18.96 32.90 2.00
C ALA A 314 -20.34 33.43 1.56
N ARG A 315 -21.14 32.54 0.97
CA ARG A 315 -22.51 32.82 0.51
C ARG A 315 -23.50 32.95 1.67
N ALA A 316 -23.22 32.25 2.78
CA ALA A 316 -24.04 32.30 4.01
C ALA A 316 -23.78 33.52 4.91
N GLY A 317 -22.86 34.43 4.58
CA GLY A 317 -22.62 35.70 5.29
C GLY A 317 -22.12 35.54 6.72
N GLU A 318 -22.59 36.38 7.65
CA GLU A 318 -22.16 36.35 9.07
C GLU A 318 -22.42 35.01 9.79
N GLU A 319 -23.39 34.22 9.34
CA GLU A 319 -23.61 32.87 9.86
C GLU A 319 -22.63 31.84 9.32
N GLY A 320 -21.86 32.20 8.27
CA GLY A 320 -20.83 31.34 7.67
C GLY A 320 -19.43 31.48 8.29
N LYS A 321 -19.21 32.29 9.30
CA LYS A 321 -17.88 32.54 9.89
C LYS A 321 -17.23 31.37 10.62
N ALA A 322 -17.93 30.25 10.69
CA ALA A 322 -17.46 29.04 11.38
C ALA A 322 -16.76 28.01 10.51
N LEU A 323 -16.61 28.27 9.19
CA LEU A 323 -15.88 27.38 8.29
C LEU A 323 -14.45 27.89 8.04
N PRO A 324 -13.43 27.48 8.78
CA PRO A 324 -12.07 27.95 8.56
C PRO A 324 -11.35 27.16 7.48
N LEU A 325 -10.77 27.89 6.57
CA LEU A 325 -9.44 27.71 5.97
C LEU A 325 -8.98 26.26 5.61
N TRP A 326 -9.45 25.81 4.46
CA TRP A 326 -8.97 24.55 3.88
C TRP A 326 -8.13 24.73 2.61
N HIS A 327 -8.03 25.94 2.12
CA HIS A 327 -7.29 26.22 0.91
C HIS A 327 -5.97 26.88 1.22
N GLN A 328 -4.98 26.05 1.40
CA GLN A 328 -3.58 26.35 1.06
C GLN A 328 -2.68 25.21 1.54
N LYS A 329 -2.35 24.40 0.75
CA LYS A 329 -1.38 23.95 -0.26
C LYS A 329 -1.55 22.52 -0.60
#